data_bc35f1e865b494e9dd8fa0ccd6c3bebe
#
_entry.id   bc35f1e865b494e9dd8fa0ccd6c3bebe
#
_cell.length_a   1.000
_cell.length_b   1.000
_cell.length_c   1.000
_cell.angle_alpha   90.00
_cell.angle_beta   90.00
_cell.angle_gamma   90.00
#
_symmetry.space_group_name_H-M   'P 1'
#
loop_
_entity.id
_entity.type
_entity.pdbx_description
1 polymer ?
#
loop_
_entity_poly.entity_id
_entity_poly.type
_entity_poly.pdbx_seq_one_letter_code
_entity_poly.pdbx_strand_id
1 'polypeptide(L)'
;MILIDSGPLVALVDADDQYHAECSAAFRTLQQQRMATVWPVLTEAMHFLDDLPKAQDNVWEMVARNAVELLPLGLDDVPRIRELMRQYANRPMDLADAALIRVAEREGIRQFFTVDRKDFAVYRLHGKIKPSILP
;
A
#
# COMPACT_ATOMS: atom_id res chain seq x y z
N MET A 1 10.33 -3.78 7.68
CA MET A 1 9.41 -2.72 7.22
C MET A 1 8.26 -3.35 6.44
N ILE A 2 7.09 -2.76 6.53
CA ILE A 2 5.87 -3.22 5.87
C ILE A 2 5.37 -2.09 4.96
N LEU A 3 5.00 -2.42 3.72
CA LEU A 3 4.32 -1.47 2.83
C LEU A 3 2.81 -1.63 2.99
N ILE A 4 2.12 -0.52 3.21
CA ILE A 4 0.66 -0.50 3.38
C ILE A 4 -0.02 0.03 2.12
N ASP A 5 -1.03 -0.71 1.66
CA ASP A 5 -1.86 -0.38 0.51
C ASP A 5 -3.05 0.50 0.91
N SER A 6 -3.77 1.01 -0.08
CA SER A 6 -4.91 1.91 0.14
C SER A 6 -6.07 1.25 0.88
N GLY A 7 -6.37 -0.02 0.60
CA GLY A 7 -7.47 -0.74 1.28
C GLY A 7 -7.36 -0.69 2.80
N PRO A 8 -6.24 -1.14 3.38
CA PRO A 8 -6.03 -1.02 4.82
C PRO A 8 -6.01 0.42 5.34
N LEU A 9 -5.44 1.37 4.61
CA LEU A 9 -5.48 2.78 5.03
C LEU A 9 -6.92 3.27 5.18
N VAL A 10 -7.76 3.00 4.19
CA VAL A 10 -9.19 3.35 4.24
C VAL A 10 -9.87 2.62 5.40
N ALA A 11 -9.62 1.32 5.53
CA ALA A 11 -10.25 0.51 6.58
C ALA A 11 -9.89 1.00 7.99
N LEU A 12 -8.67 1.46 8.20
CA LEU A 12 -8.23 1.96 9.51
C LEU A 12 -8.95 3.24 9.93
N VAL A 13 -9.31 4.10 8.99
CA VAL A 13 -9.89 5.42 9.28
C VAL A 13 -11.40 5.51 9.04
N ASP A 14 -12.00 4.50 8.41
CA ASP A 14 -13.43 4.42 8.14
C ASP A 14 -14.04 3.23 8.91
N ALA A 15 -14.74 3.53 10.00
CA ALA A 15 -15.35 2.52 10.86
C ALA A 15 -16.43 1.68 10.15
N ASP A 16 -16.97 2.17 9.04
CA ASP A 16 -18.00 1.47 8.27
C ASP A 16 -17.41 0.58 7.18
N ASP A 17 -16.08 0.62 6.97
CA ASP A 17 -15.43 -0.25 6.00
C ASP A 17 -15.51 -1.72 6.44
N GLN A 18 -15.78 -2.63 5.49
CA GLN A 18 -15.93 -4.07 5.78
C GLN A 18 -14.68 -4.69 6.41
N TYR A 19 -13.50 -4.12 6.17
CA TYR A 19 -12.22 -4.62 6.71
C TYR A 19 -11.75 -3.85 7.94
N HIS A 20 -12.57 -2.93 8.47
CA HIS A 20 -12.16 -2.08 9.59
C HIS A 20 -11.67 -2.88 10.80
N ALA A 21 -12.45 -3.86 11.26
CA ALA A 21 -12.10 -4.65 12.44
C ALA A 21 -10.83 -5.48 12.20
N GLU A 22 -10.73 -6.14 11.06
CA GLU A 22 -9.59 -6.99 10.70
C GLU A 22 -8.30 -6.15 10.58
N CYS A 23 -8.36 -5.05 9.86
CA CYS A 23 -7.19 -4.18 9.66
C CYS A 23 -6.78 -3.48 10.95
N SER A 24 -7.74 -3.04 11.78
CA SER A 24 -7.45 -2.41 13.07
C SER A 24 -6.75 -3.39 14.01
N ALA A 25 -7.21 -4.64 14.07
CA ALA A 25 -6.58 -5.67 14.88
C ALA A 25 -5.16 -5.97 14.40
N ALA A 26 -4.98 -6.13 13.09
CA ALA A 26 -3.67 -6.36 12.50
C ALA A 26 -2.71 -5.19 12.75
N PHE A 27 -3.17 -3.97 12.58
CA PHE A 27 -2.36 -2.77 12.81
C PHE A 27 -1.83 -2.72 14.25
N ARG A 28 -2.68 -3.06 15.22
CA ARG A 28 -2.26 -3.10 16.62
C ARG A 28 -1.15 -4.12 16.86
N THR A 29 -1.20 -5.27 16.23
CA THR A 29 -0.16 -6.30 16.39
C THR A 29 1.14 -5.96 15.66
N LEU A 30 1.06 -5.11 14.63
CA LEU A 30 2.20 -4.76 13.79
C LEU A 30 2.90 -3.45 14.19
N GLN A 31 2.50 -2.83 15.29
CA GLN A 31 3.02 -1.52 15.71
C GLN A 31 4.52 -1.50 16.02
N GLN A 32 5.11 -2.66 16.29
CA GLN A 32 6.56 -2.76 16.51
C GLN A 32 7.36 -2.65 15.21
N GLN A 33 6.71 -2.80 14.07
CA GLN A 33 7.34 -2.70 12.77
C GLN A 33 7.06 -1.36 12.12
N ARG A 34 8.04 -0.85 11.38
CA ARG A 34 7.86 0.37 10.60
C ARG A 34 6.96 0.09 9.41
N MET A 35 6.03 1.00 9.17
CA MET A 35 5.14 0.95 8.00
C MET A 35 5.45 2.12 7.08
N ALA A 36 5.29 1.88 5.78
CA ALA A 36 5.54 2.89 4.77
C ALA A 36 4.54 2.76 3.63
N THR A 37 4.39 3.83 2.88
CA THR A 37 3.57 3.87 1.67
C THR A 37 4.19 4.82 0.65
N VAL A 38 3.48 5.05 -0.44
CA VAL A 38 3.90 5.94 -1.54
C VAL A 38 2.75 6.84 -1.95
N TRP A 39 3.06 7.94 -2.64
CA TRP A 39 2.07 8.93 -3.06
C TRP A 39 0.88 8.34 -3.85
N PRO A 40 1.07 7.44 -4.83
CA PRO A 40 -0.08 6.87 -5.55
C PRO A 40 -1.08 6.14 -4.66
N VAL A 41 -0.61 5.49 -3.60
CA VAL A 41 -1.48 4.85 -2.60
C VAL A 41 -2.30 5.90 -1.85
N LEU A 42 -1.66 7.00 -1.45
CA LEU A 42 -2.37 8.10 -0.77
C LEU A 42 -3.43 8.73 -1.69
N THR A 43 -3.10 8.92 -2.97
CA THR A 43 -4.06 9.43 -3.96
C THR A 43 -5.29 8.53 -4.05
N GLU A 44 -5.08 7.23 -4.12
CA GLU A 44 -6.17 6.25 -4.19
C GLU A 44 -7.01 6.25 -2.91
N ALA A 45 -6.35 6.25 -1.74
CA ALA A 45 -7.04 6.31 -0.45
C ALA A 45 -7.90 7.58 -0.34
N MET A 46 -7.36 8.73 -0.73
CA MET A 46 -8.09 10.01 -0.70
C MET A 46 -9.30 10.00 -1.64
N HIS A 47 -9.19 9.31 -2.77
CA HIS A 47 -10.32 9.14 -3.69
C HIS A 47 -11.43 8.32 -3.04
N PHE A 48 -11.12 7.21 -2.40
CA PHE A 48 -12.11 6.39 -1.70
C PHE A 48 -12.74 7.10 -0.50
N LEU A 49 -12.06 8.09 0.07
CA LEU A 49 -12.50 8.85 1.23
C LEU A 49 -13.01 10.25 0.87
N ASP A 50 -13.36 10.50 -0.39
CA ASP A 50 -13.64 11.85 -0.88
C ASP A 50 -14.85 12.52 -0.22
N ASP A 51 -15.80 11.73 0.30
CA ASP A 51 -16.97 12.22 1.06
C ASP A 51 -16.79 12.15 2.58
N LEU A 52 -15.59 11.79 3.06
CA LEU A 52 -15.28 11.62 4.49
C LEU A 52 -14.07 12.47 4.87
N PRO A 53 -14.22 13.80 4.99
CA PRO A 53 -13.07 14.69 5.22
C PRO A 53 -12.32 14.42 6.53
N LYS A 54 -13.01 13.98 7.58
CA LYS A 54 -12.34 13.61 8.84
C LYS A 54 -11.46 12.38 8.68
N ALA A 55 -11.93 11.39 7.93
CA ALA A 55 -11.16 10.20 7.64
C ALA A 55 -9.92 10.52 6.80
N GLN A 56 -10.08 11.41 5.81
CA GLN A 56 -8.94 11.91 5.04
C GLN A 56 -7.90 12.57 5.95
N ASP A 57 -8.35 13.41 6.86
CA ASP A 57 -7.46 14.10 7.79
C ASP A 57 -6.73 13.11 8.71
N ASN A 58 -7.40 12.03 9.11
CA ASN A 58 -6.77 10.99 9.92
C ASN A 58 -5.65 10.27 9.17
N VAL A 59 -5.79 10.06 7.86
CA VAL A 59 -4.70 9.52 7.03
C VAL A 59 -3.50 10.47 7.04
N TRP A 60 -3.75 11.78 6.82
CA TRP A 60 -2.69 12.78 6.88
C TRP A 60 -1.99 12.82 8.23
N GLU A 61 -2.74 12.67 9.32
CA GLU A 61 -2.19 12.63 10.67
C GLU A 61 -1.24 11.44 10.84
N MET A 62 -1.61 10.25 10.32
CA MET A 62 -0.75 9.08 10.35
C MET A 62 0.59 9.33 9.65
N VAL A 63 0.54 10.00 8.50
CA VAL A 63 1.75 10.34 7.74
C VAL A 63 2.57 11.42 8.46
N ALA A 64 1.90 12.47 8.94
CA ALA A 64 2.56 13.61 9.59
C ALA A 64 3.35 13.20 10.84
N ARG A 65 2.80 12.27 11.63
CA ARG A 65 3.47 11.77 12.84
C ARG A 65 4.34 10.54 12.60
N ASN A 66 4.57 10.19 11.36
CA ASN A 66 5.41 9.06 10.94
C ASN A 66 4.91 7.68 11.40
N ALA A 67 3.62 7.52 11.68
CA ALA A 67 3.04 6.20 11.89
C ALA A 67 3.06 5.39 10.59
N VAL A 68 2.95 6.09 9.45
CA VAL A 68 3.18 5.54 8.12
C VAL A 68 4.18 6.47 7.43
N GLU A 69 5.35 5.95 7.09
CA GLU A 69 6.39 6.72 6.42
C GLU A 69 6.06 6.87 4.94
N LEU A 70 6.36 8.02 4.38
CA LEU A 70 6.17 8.25 2.95
C LEU A 70 7.51 8.07 2.24
N LEU A 71 7.64 7.01 1.44
CA LEU A 71 8.85 6.73 0.70
C LEU A 71 8.82 7.45 -0.64
N PRO A 72 9.96 7.99 -1.09
CA PRO A 72 10.00 8.77 -2.31
C PRO A 72 9.84 7.92 -3.57
N LEU A 73 9.24 8.52 -4.59
CA LEU A 73 9.22 8.04 -5.96
C LEU A 73 9.79 9.13 -6.85
N GLY A 74 10.64 8.76 -7.77
CA GLY A 74 11.28 9.71 -8.66
C GLY A 74 11.42 9.16 -10.08
N LEU A 75 12.11 9.92 -10.90
CA LEU A 75 12.30 9.57 -12.30
C LEU A 75 12.98 8.22 -12.49
N ASP A 76 13.88 7.84 -11.57
CA ASP A 76 14.60 6.56 -11.63
C ASP A 76 13.69 5.35 -11.45
N ASP A 77 12.49 5.54 -10.89
CA ASP A 77 11.53 4.46 -10.68
C ASP A 77 10.65 4.21 -11.90
N VAL A 78 10.59 5.17 -12.83
CA VAL A 78 9.69 5.12 -13.98
C VAL A 78 9.91 3.90 -14.87
N PRO A 79 11.14 3.52 -15.25
CA PRO A 79 11.33 2.36 -16.12
C PRO A 79 10.76 1.07 -15.55
N ARG A 80 10.98 0.83 -14.24
CA ARG A 80 10.49 -0.40 -13.59
C ARG A 80 8.97 -0.38 -13.42
N ILE A 81 8.40 0.75 -13.03
CA ILE A 81 6.94 0.91 -12.91
C ILE A 81 6.27 0.61 -14.26
N ARG A 82 6.80 1.19 -15.33
CA ARG A 82 6.30 0.97 -16.69
C ARG A 82 6.35 -0.49 -17.10
N GLU A 83 7.47 -1.16 -16.82
CA GLU A 83 7.66 -2.59 -17.11
C GLU A 83 6.67 -3.46 -16.35
N LEU A 84 6.46 -3.17 -15.05
CA LEU A 84 5.50 -3.89 -14.21
C LEU A 84 4.08 -3.77 -14.75
N MET A 85 3.65 -2.58 -15.12
CA MET A 85 2.30 -2.37 -15.65
C MET A 85 2.10 -3.08 -16.99
N ARG A 86 3.15 -3.20 -17.80
CA ARG A 86 3.12 -3.98 -19.03
C ARG A 86 3.05 -5.48 -18.74
N GLN A 87 3.87 -5.96 -17.82
CA GLN A 87 3.94 -7.37 -17.45
C GLN A 87 2.60 -7.88 -16.91
N TYR A 88 1.91 -7.08 -16.10
CA TYR A 88 0.64 -7.45 -15.47
C TYR A 88 -0.58 -6.80 -16.14
N ALA A 89 -0.48 -6.46 -17.41
CA ALA A 89 -1.57 -5.78 -18.14
C ALA A 89 -2.88 -6.57 -18.12
N ASN A 90 -2.81 -7.91 -18.13
CA ASN A 90 -3.99 -8.78 -18.10
C ASN A 90 -4.67 -8.81 -16.72
N ARG A 91 -4.04 -8.25 -15.70
CA ARG A 91 -4.54 -8.30 -14.33
C ARG A 91 -4.97 -6.92 -13.84
N PRO A 92 -5.12 -5.99 -14.64
CA PRO A 92 -4.86 -4.55 -14.62
C PRO A 92 -4.19 -4.05 -13.34
N MET A 93 -2.88 -4.29 -13.23
CA MET A 93 -2.05 -3.67 -12.19
C MET A 93 -2.14 -2.16 -12.37
N ASP A 94 -2.63 -1.45 -11.35
CA ASP A 94 -2.68 0.00 -11.39
C ASP A 94 -1.36 0.63 -10.94
N LEU A 95 -1.28 1.97 -11.02
CA LEU A 95 -0.07 2.69 -10.63
C LEU A 95 0.27 2.49 -9.15
N ALA A 96 -0.73 2.45 -8.28
CA ALA A 96 -0.47 2.26 -6.85
C ALA A 96 0.20 0.91 -6.58
N ASP A 97 -0.31 -0.15 -7.19
CA ASP A 97 0.27 -1.50 -7.07
C ASP A 97 1.69 -1.54 -7.63
N ALA A 98 1.88 -0.99 -8.84
CA ALA A 98 3.19 -0.96 -9.49
C ALA A 98 4.21 -0.18 -8.66
N ALA A 99 3.80 0.95 -8.10
CA ALA A 99 4.66 1.76 -7.26
C ALA A 99 5.05 1.03 -5.97
N LEU A 100 4.11 0.32 -5.34
CA LEU A 100 4.42 -0.48 -4.15
C LEU A 100 5.42 -1.60 -4.46
N ILE A 101 5.22 -2.33 -5.56
CA ILE A 101 6.15 -3.39 -5.96
C ILE A 101 7.54 -2.81 -6.26
N ARG A 102 7.60 -1.70 -7.01
CA ARG A 102 8.88 -1.04 -7.32
C ARG A 102 9.64 -0.63 -6.05
N VAL A 103 8.94 0.01 -5.12
CA VAL A 103 9.55 0.46 -3.86
C VAL A 103 9.98 -0.72 -3.02
N ALA A 104 9.18 -1.79 -2.97
CA ALA A 104 9.55 -3.02 -2.27
C ALA A 104 10.87 -3.61 -2.81
N GLU A 105 10.99 -3.66 -4.13
CA GLU A 105 12.22 -4.14 -4.77
C GLU A 105 13.42 -3.26 -4.46
N ARG A 106 13.23 -1.94 -4.56
CA ARG A 106 14.28 -0.95 -4.33
C ARG A 106 14.79 -0.97 -2.89
N GLU A 107 13.86 -1.08 -1.92
CA GLU A 107 14.19 -0.99 -0.49
C GLU A 107 14.37 -2.35 0.20
N GLY A 108 14.23 -3.45 -0.55
CA GLY A 108 14.35 -4.79 0.04
C GLY A 108 13.22 -5.17 0.97
N ILE A 109 12.01 -4.67 0.72
CA ILE A 109 10.82 -4.93 1.53
C ILE A 109 10.05 -6.09 0.91
N ARG A 110 9.57 -7.03 1.73
CA ARG A 110 8.81 -8.19 1.25
C ARG A 110 7.39 -8.27 1.80
N GLN A 111 7.09 -7.52 2.85
CA GLN A 111 5.80 -7.58 3.55
C GLN A 111 4.88 -6.48 3.07
N PHE A 112 3.64 -6.86 2.76
CA PHE A 112 2.60 -5.95 2.29
C PHE A 112 1.36 -6.09 3.15
N PHE A 113 0.88 -4.99 3.67
CA PHE A 113 -0.39 -4.92 4.37
C PHE A 113 -1.44 -4.51 3.32
N THR A 114 -2.21 -5.49 2.85
CA THR A 114 -3.22 -5.28 1.81
C THR A 114 -4.42 -6.20 2.03
N VAL A 115 -5.59 -5.78 1.60
CA VAL A 115 -6.78 -6.61 1.54
C VAL A 115 -7.02 -7.18 0.13
N ASP A 116 -6.21 -6.75 -0.82
CA ASP A 116 -6.24 -7.27 -2.20
C ASP A 116 -5.30 -8.48 -2.31
N ARG A 117 -5.65 -9.54 -1.60
CA ARG A 117 -4.82 -10.74 -1.50
C ARG A 117 -4.66 -11.46 -2.84
N LYS A 118 -5.70 -11.39 -3.67
CA LYS A 118 -5.75 -12.09 -4.95
C LYS A 118 -4.69 -11.58 -5.92
N ASP A 119 -4.60 -10.28 -6.09
CA ASP A 119 -3.64 -9.67 -7.00
C ASP A 119 -2.22 -9.77 -6.45
N PHE A 120 -2.01 -9.45 -5.18
CA PHE A 120 -0.69 -9.52 -4.56
C PHE A 120 -0.15 -10.96 -4.47
N ALA A 121 -1.02 -11.97 -4.47
CA ALA A 121 -0.59 -13.36 -4.54
C ALA A 121 0.04 -13.72 -5.90
N VAL A 122 -0.28 -12.97 -6.96
CA VAL A 122 0.25 -13.20 -8.30
C VAL A 122 1.51 -12.37 -8.58
N TYR A 123 1.61 -11.16 -8.01
CA TYR A 123 2.77 -10.30 -8.22
C TYR A 123 4.04 -10.97 -7.69
N ARG A 124 5.18 -10.68 -8.32
CA ARG A 124 6.50 -11.21 -7.92
C ARG A 124 7.51 -10.08 -7.86
N LEU A 125 8.25 -10.02 -6.76
CA LEU A 125 9.37 -9.08 -6.61
C LEU A 125 10.55 -9.60 -7.44
N HIS A 126 11.18 -8.72 -8.20
CA HIS A 126 12.29 -9.09 -9.10
C HIS A 126 11.93 -10.26 -10.03
N GLY A 127 10.65 -10.42 -10.35
CA GLY A 127 10.14 -11.48 -11.22
C GLY A 127 10.05 -12.86 -10.59
N LYS A 128 10.40 -13.05 -9.31
CA LYS A 128 10.47 -14.41 -8.71
C LYS A 128 10.12 -14.51 -7.23
N ILE A 129 10.24 -13.45 -6.43
CA ILE A 129 10.00 -13.52 -4.99
C ILE A 129 8.54 -13.26 -4.68
N LYS A 130 7.90 -14.14 -3.92
CA LYS A 130 6.52 -13.95 -3.48
C LYS A 130 6.42 -12.86 -2.43
N PRO A 131 5.50 -11.88 -2.59
CA PRO A 131 5.17 -10.96 -1.50
C PRO A 131 4.60 -11.72 -0.30
N SER A 132 4.97 -11.29 0.91
CA SER A 132 4.34 -11.76 2.14
C SER A 132 3.16 -10.84 2.45
N ILE A 133 1.96 -11.40 2.47
CA ILE A 133 0.70 -10.63 2.57
C ILE A 133 0.19 -10.66 4.00
N LEU A 134 -0.12 -9.48 4.53
CA LEU A 134 -0.69 -9.28 5.87
C LEU A 134 -2.07 -8.62 5.74
N PRO A 135 -2.99 -8.85 6.62
CA PRO A 135 -3.03 -9.87 7.65
C PRO A 135 -3.20 -11.27 7.12
#